data_5b201dd46b66d06914f2efb8832e8026
#
_entry.id   5b201dd46b66d06914f2efb8832e8026
#
_cell.length_a   1.000
_cell.length_b   1.000
_cell.length_c   1.000
_cell.angle_alpha   90.00
_cell.angle_beta   90.00
_cell.angle_gamma   90.00
#
_symmetry.space_group_name_H-M   'P 1'
#
loop_
_entity.id
_entity.type
_entity.pdbx_description
1 polymer ?
#
loop_
_entity_poly.entity_id
_entity_poly.type
_entity_poly.pdbx_seq_one_letter_code
_entity_poly.pdbx_strand_id
1 'polypeptide(L)'
;MALRGADLEQGAALAGVTVEAARTDALSNLRAGAARLSQLATDAKVERGDLAAWAPVVAQLSGITNPEAQAEHVHREVYAVINQGAVALNQDGSVAASLEPVQVEAKFERPQVRAMAAGPDYGAAIWRPSPNYNSRPTGSTGDPSMIIIHTCEGSYSSCWSWLTNSASGVSAHYVVNESGSEVSQLVREASRGWHIGATYDCGLNGSKECWLNGVSANHFTIGIEHGGYASQSSFPAGQIDASAKLSCDIARDNAIIKDSYHIVAHGRLQPATRTDPGPNWPWSTYISKINSYCGATTPAGEIIIDSNSANNDASKARFSTAGAWTAGYSAGYYGSGYYYAATEAISAPATFEFYLPTAQTRTVDAWWVAGTNRSATAPFIAYNASGAEVGRVSVNQQTNGGKWVQLGTYSFSAGWNKVQLSRWTTPGYVVMADAVRVR
;
A
#
# COMPACT_ATOMS: atom_id res chain seq x y z
N MET A 1 -11.21 7.90 22.01
CA MET A 1 -11.81 8.72 20.93
C MET A 1 -11.44 10.16 21.24
N ALA A 2 -10.71 10.82 20.36
CA ALA A 2 -10.35 12.22 20.55
C ALA A 2 -11.52 13.10 20.06
N LEU A 3 -12.10 13.90 20.95
CA LEU A 3 -13.14 14.86 20.61
C LEU A 3 -12.59 15.98 19.73
N ARG A 4 -13.37 16.47 18.78
CA ARG A 4 -13.00 17.56 17.85
C ARG A 4 -14.14 18.54 17.68
N GLY A 5 -13.81 19.77 17.26
CA GLY A 5 -14.78 20.78 16.92
C GLY A 5 -15.80 21.08 18.03
N ALA A 6 -17.05 21.19 17.67
CA ALA A 6 -18.15 21.52 18.61
C ALA A 6 -18.34 20.46 19.72
N ASP A 7 -18.10 19.18 19.45
CA ASP A 7 -18.21 18.14 20.48
C ASP A 7 -17.11 18.26 21.54
N LEU A 8 -15.90 18.72 21.16
CA LEU A 8 -14.84 19.02 22.10
C LEU A 8 -15.24 20.17 23.04
N GLU A 9 -15.77 21.28 22.50
CA GLU A 9 -16.19 22.45 23.28
C GLU A 9 -17.35 22.10 24.23
N GLN A 10 -18.37 21.40 23.71
CA GLN A 10 -19.52 20.97 24.50
C GLN A 10 -19.15 19.95 25.56
N GLY A 11 -18.33 18.96 25.20
CA GLY A 11 -17.84 17.95 26.14
C GLY A 11 -16.99 18.54 27.25
N ALA A 12 -16.10 19.47 26.93
CA ALA A 12 -15.29 20.20 27.93
C ALA A 12 -16.16 20.98 28.90
N ALA A 13 -17.15 21.72 28.40
CA ALA A 13 -18.10 22.46 29.21
C ALA A 13 -18.90 21.52 30.15
N LEU A 14 -19.42 20.41 29.65
CA LEU A 14 -20.15 19.41 30.43
C LEU A 14 -19.28 18.72 31.48
N ALA A 15 -18.01 18.50 31.20
CA ALA A 15 -17.05 17.87 32.12
C ALA A 15 -16.44 18.85 33.14
N GLY A 16 -16.71 20.16 33.00
CA GLY A 16 -16.10 21.20 33.85
C GLY A 16 -14.59 21.36 33.66
N VAL A 17 -14.06 21.03 32.45
CA VAL A 17 -12.65 21.21 32.10
C VAL A 17 -12.51 22.29 31.01
N THR A 18 -11.32 22.87 30.88
CA THR A 18 -11.04 23.82 29.80
C THR A 18 -10.94 23.10 28.47
N VAL A 19 -11.28 23.76 27.35
CA VAL A 19 -11.11 23.21 25.98
C VAL A 19 -9.65 22.83 25.71
N GLU A 20 -8.71 23.65 26.23
CA GLU A 20 -7.29 23.37 26.08
C GLU A 20 -6.85 22.14 26.86
N ALA A 21 -7.33 21.96 28.12
CA ALA A 21 -7.10 20.75 28.87
C ALA A 21 -7.70 19.51 28.15
N ALA A 22 -8.95 19.63 27.66
CA ALA A 22 -9.57 18.55 26.90
C ALA A 22 -8.84 18.21 25.58
N ARG A 23 -8.06 19.16 25.03
CA ARG A 23 -7.24 18.96 23.82
C ARG A 23 -5.89 18.31 24.10
N THR A 24 -5.24 18.66 25.24
CA THR A 24 -3.83 18.33 25.50
C THR A 24 -3.63 17.29 26.59
N ASP A 25 -4.61 17.09 27.50
CA ASP A 25 -4.54 16.11 28.57
C ASP A 25 -5.50 14.94 28.31
N ALA A 26 -4.97 13.72 28.30
CA ALA A 26 -5.72 12.51 27.96
C ALA A 26 -6.91 12.26 28.91
N LEU A 27 -6.75 12.50 30.23
CA LEU A 27 -7.80 12.29 31.20
C LEU A 27 -8.92 13.31 31.05
N SER A 28 -8.59 14.57 30.78
CA SER A 28 -9.55 15.64 30.52
C SER A 28 -10.31 15.39 29.22
N ASN A 29 -9.64 14.91 28.16
CA ASN A 29 -10.28 14.50 26.90
C ASN A 29 -11.27 13.35 27.12
N LEU A 30 -10.87 12.33 27.91
CA LEU A 30 -11.71 11.17 28.22
C LEU A 30 -12.97 11.59 29.02
N ARG A 31 -12.81 12.50 30.00
CA ARG A 31 -13.94 13.05 30.79
C ARG A 31 -14.89 13.86 29.91
N ALA A 32 -14.36 14.71 29.05
CA ALA A 32 -15.14 15.47 28.08
C ALA A 32 -15.92 14.55 27.11
N GLY A 33 -15.27 13.49 26.61
CA GLY A 33 -15.88 12.47 25.75
C GLY A 33 -17.02 11.72 26.42
N ALA A 34 -16.81 11.28 27.66
CA ALA A 34 -17.81 10.58 28.45
C ALA A 34 -19.02 11.48 28.77
N ALA A 35 -18.78 12.73 29.14
CA ALA A 35 -19.84 13.71 29.42
C ALA A 35 -20.67 14.01 28.15
N ARG A 36 -20.01 14.19 27.00
CA ARG A 36 -20.69 14.42 25.74
C ARG A 36 -21.50 13.21 25.28
N LEU A 37 -20.93 12.02 25.37
CA LEU A 37 -21.64 10.77 25.07
C LEU A 37 -22.89 10.60 25.94
N SER A 38 -22.76 10.87 27.25
CA SER A 38 -23.88 10.81 28.18
C SER A 38 -24.99 11.82 27.85
N GLN A 39 -24.63 13.05 27.44
CA GLN A 39 -25.59 14.04 26.98
C GLN A 39 -26.36 13.57 25.75
N LEU A 40 -25.63 13.10 24.73
CA LEU A 40 -26.23 12.59 23.51
C LEU A 40 -27.19 11.41 23.75
N ALA A 41 -26.81 10.50 24.68
CA ALA A 41 -27.68 9.39 25.07
C ALA A 41 -28.94 9.86 25.79
N THR A 42 -28.83 10.92 26.65
CA THR A 42 -29.97 11.54 27.31
C THR A 42 -30.91 12.18 26.29
N ASP A 43 -30.40 12.92 25.32
CA ASP A 43 -31.16 13.57 24.27
C ASP A 43 -31.86 12.54 23.37
N ALA A 44 -31.21 11.40 23.10
CA ALA A 44 -31.77 10.27 22.36
C ALA A 44 -32.67 9.35 23.21
N LYS A 45 -32.86 9.64 24.52
CA LYS A 45 -33.63 8.84 25.47
C LYS A 45 -33.20 7.39 25.58
N VAL A 46 -31.89 7.13 25.48
CA VAL A 46 -31.30 5.80 25.61
C VAL A 46 -31.16 5.45 27.10
N GLU A 47 -31.65 4.29 27.49
CA GLU A 47 -31.48 3.78 28.86
C GLU A 47 -30.02 3.40 29.14
N ARG A 48 -29.53 3.76 30.33
CA ARG A 48 -28.13 3.51 30.72
C ARG A 48 -27.71 2.04 30.66
N GLY A 49 -28.64 1.13 30.97
CA GLY A 49 -28.39 -0.32 31.00
C GLY A 49 -28.52 -1.02 29.65
N ASP A 50 -29.10 -0.40 28.64
CA ASP A 50 -29.22 -0.99 27.31
C ASP A 50 -28.01 -0.62 26.42
N LEU A 51 -26.86 -1.27 26.70
CA LEU A 51 -25.63 -1.03 25.94
C LEU A 51 -25.83 -1.20 24.43
N ALA A 52 -26.69 -2.10 23.98
CA ALA A 52 -26.96 -2.29 22.56
C ALA A 52 -27.59 -1.04 21.90
N ALA A 53 -28.45 -0.33 22.63
CA ALA A 53 -29.12 0.89 22.17
C ALA A 53 -28.21 2.13 22.15
N TRP A 54 -27.02 2.07 22.73
CA TRP A 54 -26.04 3.16 22.67
C TRP A 54 -25.34 3.26 21.31
N ALA A 55 -25.44 2.25 20.45
CA ALA A 55 -24.75 2.19 19.19
C ALA A 55 -24.96 3.40 18.25
N PRO A 56 -26.20 3.92 18.05
CA PRO A 56 -26.42 5.14 17.27
C PRO A 56 -25.76 6.38 17.89
N VAL A 57 -25.71 6.45 19.23
CA VAL A 57 -25.09 7.57 19.95
C VAL A 57 -23.57 7.55 19.80
N VAL A 58 -22.97 6.37 19.85
CA VAL A 58 -21.54 6.14 19.55
C VAL A 58 -21.24 6.56 18.11
N ALA A 59 -22.09 6.16 17.16
CA ALA A 59 -21.98 6.54 15.76
C ALA A 59 -22.02 8.07 15.60
N GLN A 60 -22.96 8.74 16.24
CA GLN A 60 -23.10 10.19 16.20
C GLN A 60 -21.86 10.90 16.77
N LEU A 61 -21.37 10.48 17.94
CA LEU A 61 -20.20 11.08 18.59
C LEU A 61 -18.92 10.89 17.77
N SER A 62 -18.84 9.86 16.94
CA SER A 62 -17.67 9.62 16.08
C SER A 62 -17.44 10.73 15.06
N GLY A 63 -18.48 11.45 14.67
CA GLY A 63 -18.45 12.44 13.59
C GLY A 63 -18.23 11.84 12.19
N ILE A 64 -18.21 10.51 12.08
CA ILE A 64 -18.03 9.80 10.80
C ILE A 64 -19.32 9.94 9.98
N THR A 65 -19.22 10.47 8.78
CA THR A 65 -20.36 10.70 7.88
C THR A 65 -20.57 9.59 6.85
N ASN A 66 -19.53 8.80 6.55
CA ASN A 66 -19.63 7.66 5.65
C ASN A 66 -20.34 6.49 6.39
N PRO A 67 -21.49 5.96 5.88
CA PRO A 67 -22.25 4.93 6.60
C PRO A 67 -21.50 3.61 6.82
N GLU A 68 -20.64 3.19 5.88
CA GLU A 68 -19.83 1.98 6.00
C GLU A 68 -18.76 2.16 7.10
N ALA A 69 -18.04 3.30 7.09
CA ALA A 69 -17.06 3.63 8.12
C ALA A 69 -17.69 3.78 9.50
N GLN A 70 -18.87 4.36 9.56
CA GLN A 70 -19.61 4.53 10.80
C GLN A 70 -20.02 3.18 11.41
N ALA A 71 -20.51 2.25 10.57
CA ALA A 71 -20.85 0.90 11.00
C ALA A 71 -19.59 0.11 11.44
N GLU A 72 -18.48 0.28 10.73
CA GLU A 72 -17.19 -0.34 11.10
C GLU A 72 -16.70 0.18 12.45
N HIS A 73 -16.72 1.50 12.66
CA HIS A 73 -16.41 2.13 13.94
C HIS A 73 -17.23 1.55 15.08
N VAL A 74 -18.55 1.50 14.93
CA VAL A 74 -19.45 0.96 15.96
C VAL A 74 -19.15 -0.51 16.23
N HIS A 75 -19.20 -1.37 15.22
CA HIS A 75 -19.13 -2.82 15.44
C HIS A 75 -17.73 -3.33 15.74
N ARG A 76 -16.70 -2.85 15.03
CA ARG A 76 -15.34 -3.40 15.11
C ARG A 76 -14.41 -2.64 16.06
N GLU A 77 -14.56 -1.32 16.17
CA GLU A 77 -13.64 -0.52 16.99
C GLU A 77 -14.19 -0.27 18.41
N VAL A 78 -15.52 -0.18 18.57
CA VAL A 78 -16.12 0.08 19.89
C VAL A 78 -16.69 -1.20 20.49
N TYR A 79 -17.67 -1.84 19.85
CA TYR A 79 -18.36 -2.99 20.42
C TYR A 79 -17.49 -4.26 20.49
N ALA A 80 -16.55 -4.43 19.57
CA ALA A 80 -15.59 -5.52 19.68
C ALA A 80 -14.71 -5.38 20.94
N VAL A 81 -14.28 -4.16 21.27
CA VAL A 81 -13.52 -3.88 22.52
C VAL A 81 -14.37 -4.11 23.76
N ILE A 82 -15.64 -3.71 23.76
CA ILE A 82 -16.58 -3.99 24.86
C ILE A 82 -16.74 -5.50 25.07
N ASN A 83 -16.87 -6.26 23.99
CA ASN A 83 -17.09 -7.70 24.02
C ASN A 83 -15.83 -8.49 24.43
N GLN A 84 -14.64 -7.99 24.09
CA GLN A 84 -13.36 -8.63 24.41
C GLN A 84 -12.81 -8.20 25.78
N GLY A 85 -13.26 -7.04 26.29
CA GLY A 85 -12.60 -6.36 27.38
C GLY A 85 -11.28 -5.70 26.95
N ALA A 86 -10.73 -4.87 27.81
CA ALA A 86 -9.45 -4.23 27.56
C ALA A 86 -8.72 -3.95 28.88
N VAL A 87 -7.38 -3.95 28.83
CA VAL A 87 -6.52 -3.59 29.95
C VAL A 87 -5.51 -2.56 29.48
N ALA A 88 -5.46 -1.42 30.17
CA ALA A 88 -4.42 -0.42 29.98
C ALA A 88 -3.40 -0.55 31.11
N LEU A 89 -2.12 -0.54 30.76
CA LEU A 89 -1.02 -0.65 31.71
C LEU A 89 -0.28 0.69 31.84
N ASN A 90 0.19 0.98 33.04
CA ASN A 90 1.16 2.03 33.32
C ASN A 90 2.54 1.67 32.76
N GLN A 91 3.47 2.62 32.72
CA GLN A 91 4.84 2.39 32.27
C GLN A 91 5.60 1.35 33.14
N ASP A 92 5.21 1.16 34.39
CA ASP A 92 5.77 0.17 35.31
C ASP A 92 5.14 -1.23 35.20
N GLY A 93 4.19 -1.41 34.25
CA GLY A 93 3.47 -2.66 34.00
C GLY A 93 2.27 -2.89 34.92
N SER A 94 1.98 -1.99 35.87
CA SER A 94 0.76 -2.07 36.70
C SER A 94 -0.48 -1.72 35.88
N VAL A 95 -1.66 -2.24 36.29
CA VAL A 95 -2.93 -1.97 35.62
C VAL A 95 -3.37 -0.53 35.87
N ALA A 96 -3.45 0.29 34.83
CA ALA A 96 -3.96 1.66 34.92
C ALA A 96 -5.49 1.70 34.86
N ALA A 97 -6.08 0.85 34.01
CA ALA A 97 -7.53 0.69 33.87
C ALA A 97 -7.86 -0.69 33.27
N SER A 98 -9.03 -1.21 33.57
CA SER A 98 -9.55 -2.44 32.98
C SER A 98 -11.01 -2.25 32.57
N LEU A 99 -11.38 -2.87 31.46
CA LEU A 99 -12.76 -3.03 31.01
C LEU A 99 -13.06 -4.52 31.00
N GLU A 100 -13.97 -4.96 31.86
CA GLU A 100 -14.41 -6.36 31.85
C GLU A 100 -15.22 -6.64 30.58
N PRO A 101 -15.10 -7.83 29.98
CA PRO A 101 -15.82 -8.19 28.77
C PRO A 101 -17.32 -8.29 29.02
N VAL A 102 -18.09 -7.65 28.15
CA VAL A 102 -19.57 -7.68 28.19
C VAL A 102 -20.07 -8.09 26.81
N GLN A 103 -20.76 -9.23 26.71
CA GLN A 103 -21.31 -9.71 25.44
C GLN A 103 -22.56 -8.89 25.06
N VAL A 104 -22.43 -8.06 24.06
CA VAL A 104 -23.48 -7.19 23.56
C VAL A 104 -23.39 -7.04 22.04
N GLU A 105 -24.53 -7.15 21.36
CA GLU A 105 -24.64 -6.86 19.92
C GLU A 105 -25.15 -5.42 19.72
N ALA A 106 -24.40 -4.63 18.95
CA ALA A 106 -24.75 -3.25 18.66
C ALA A 106 -26.05 -3.18 17.81
N LYS A 107 -27.05 -2.43 18.28
CA LYS A 107 -28.24 -2.10 17.48
C LYS A 107 -27.90 -1.00 16.46
N PHE A 108 -27.12 -1.37 15.43
CA PHE A 108 -26.69 -0.48 14.37
C PHE A 108 -26.62 -1.22 13.04
N GLU A 109 -27.18 -0.63 11.98
CA GLU A 109 -27.21 -1.29 10.66
C GLU A 109 -25.82 -1.38 10.04
N ARG A 110 -25.57 -2.49 9.33
CA ARG A 110 -24.39 -2.68 8.50
C ARG A 110 -24.75 -2.48 7.04
N PRO A 111 -24.34 -1.38 6.39
CA PRO A 111 -24.57 -1.20 4.95
C PRO A 111 -23.93 -2.36 4.17
N GLN A 112 -24.60 -2.80 3.11
CA GLN A 112 -24.04 -3.79 2.22
C GLN A 112 -22.95 -3.17 1.35
N VAL A 113 -21.72 -3.74 1.39
CA VAL A 113 -20.61 -3.32 0.55
C VAL A 113 -20.91 -3.71 -0.91
N ARG A 114 -21.00 -2.73 -1.81
CA ARG A 114 -21.04 -3.00 -3.25
C ARG A 114 -19.63 -3.21 -3.76
N ALA A 115 -19.34 -4.42 -4.28
CA ALA A 115 -18.10 -4.69 -5.01
C ALA A 115 -17.99 -3.76 -6.23
N MET A 116 -16.91 -2.99 -6.34
CA MET A 116 -16.62 -2.14 -7.49
C MET A 116 -15.84 -2.91 -8.55
N ALA A 117 -16.04 -2.57 -9.84
CA ALA A 117 -15.63 -3.36 -11.01
C ALA A 117 -14.13 -3.48 -11.30
N ALA A 118 -13.25 -2.83 -10.53
CA ALA A 118 -11.79 -2.98 -10.65
C ALA A 118 -11.21 -3.19 -9.24
N GLY A 119 -10.56 -4.33 -9.01
CA GLY A 119 -9.90 -4.65 -7.75
C GLY A 119 -8.80 -3.65 -7.36
N PRO A 120 -8.30 -3.67 -6.13
CA PRO A 120 -7.18 -2.85 -5.67
C PRO A 120 -5.86 -3.26 -6.36
N ASP A 121 -4.83 -2.37 -6.30
CA ASP A 121 -3.49 -2.70 -6.77
C ASP A 121 -2.86 -3.76 -5.83
N TYR A 122 -2.99 -3.59 -4.52
CA TYR A 122 -2.66 -4.62 -3.52
C TYR A 122 -3.86 -5.56 -3.33
N GLY A 123 -3.75 -6.79 -3.82
CA GLY A 123 -4.86 -7.76 -3.89
C GLY A 123 -5.54 -8.09 -2.56
N ALA A 124 -4.88 -7.89 -1.42
CA ALA A 124 -5.45 -8.09 -0.09
C ALA A 124 -6.18 -6.84 0.46
N ALA A 125 -6.14 -5.69 -0.24
CA ALA A 125 -6.81 -4.47 0.20
C ALA A 125 -8.29 -4.45 -0.21
N ILE A 126 -9.08 -3.70 0.54
CA ILE A 126 -10.45 -3.33 0.16
C ILE A 126 -10.39 -2.01 -0.61
N TRP A 127 -10.97 -1.98 -1.81
CA TRP A 127 -11.02 -0.79 -2.63
C TRP A 127 -12.08 0.19 -2.14
N ARG A 128 -11.66 1.35 -1.61
CA ARG A 128 -12.50 2.46 -1.13
C ARG A 128 -12.06 3.77 -1.79
N PRO A 129 -12.51 4.08 -3.02
CA PRO A 129 -11.93 5.15 -3.82
C PRO A 129 -12.13 6.54 -3.21
N SER A 130 -11.04 7.30 -3.11
CA SER A 130 -11.05 8.73 -2.80
C SER A 130 -11.20 9.56 -4.09
N PRO A 131 -11.94 10.68 -4.08
CA PRO A 131 -11.93 11.63 -5.19
C PRO A 131 -10.72 12.59 -5.15
N ASN A 132 -9.93 12.58 -4.06
CA ASN A 132 -8.86 13.56 -3.80
C ASN A 132 -7.52 13.08 -4.37
N TYR A 133 -7.40 13.04 -5.69
CA TYR A 133 -6.17 12.69 -6.39
C TYR A 133 -6.12 13.34 -7.77
N ASN A 134 -4.97 13.31 -8.40
CA ASN A 134 -4.80 13.67 -9.81
C ASN A 134 -3.71 12.81 -10.46
N SER A 135 -3.46 13.04 -11.76
CA SER A 135 -2.38 12.34 -12.46
C SER A 135 -1.01 12.72 -11.90
N ARG A 136 -0.09 11.75 -11.86
CA ARG A 136 1.33 12.03 -11.61
C ARG A 136 1.92 12.81 -12.78
N PRO A 137 2.93 13.66 -12.57
CA PRO A 137 3.70 14.23 -13.67
C PRO A 137 4.29 13.13 -14.56
N THR A 138 4.49 13.44 -15.82
CA THR A 138 5.21 12.53 -16.74
C THR A 138 6.72 12.61 -16.51
N GLY A 139 7.41 11.48 -16.71
CA GLY A 139 8.85 11.36 -16.51
C GLY A 139 9.23 10.97 -15.07
N SER A 140 10.53 10.87 -14.81
CA SER A 140 11.10 10.32 -13.58
C SER A 140 10.66 11.02 -12.28
N THR A 141 10.29 12.30 -12.33
CA THR A 141 9.77 13.01 -11.14
C THR A 141 8.34 12.61 -10.75
N GLY A 142 7.64 11.86 -11.58
CA GLY A 142 6.31 11.33 -11.31
C GLY A 142 6.31 9.83 -11.00
N ASP A 143 7.41 9.14 -11.25
CA ASP A 143 7.51 7.70 -10.96
C ASP A 143 7.64 7.47 -9.45
N PRO A 144 6.82 6.58 -8.84
CA PRO A 144 6.92 6.29 -7.42
C PRO A 144 8.31 5.74 -7.08
N SER A 145 9.00 6.42 -6.16
CA SER A 145 10.36 6.05 -5.72
C SER A 145 10.51 6.01 -4.20
N MET A 146 9.48 6.45 -3.45
CA MET A 146 9.46 6.39 -1.99
C MET A 146 8.10 6.02 -1.44
N ILE A 147 8.10 5.39 -0.25
CA ILE A 147 6.90 5.12 0.57
C ILE A 147 6.96 6.02 1.79
N ILE A 148 5.87 6.73 2.07
CA ILE A 148 5.74 7.59 3.24
C ILE A 148 4.81 6.93 4.25
N ILE A 149 5.29 6.78 5.48
CA ILE A 149 4.56 6.19 6.59
C ILE A 149 3.94 7.30 7.42
N HIS A 150 2.61 7.20 7.61
CA HIS A 150 1.78 8.14 8.35
C HIS A 150 1.04 7.43 9.50
N THR A 151 0.52 8.23 10.44
CA THR A 151 -0.53 7.83 11.39
C THR A 151 -1.74 8.72 11.22
N CYS A 152 -2.93 8.11 11.31
CA CYS A 152 -4.22 8.76 11.07
C CYS A 152 -4.56 9.85 12.10
N GLU A 153 -3.87 9.90 13.24
CA GLU A 153 -4.28 10.68 14.42
C GLU A 153 -5.74 10.41 14.81
N GLY A 154 -6.14 9.13 14.71
CA GLY A 154 -7.48 8.63 14.94
C GLY A 154 -7.63 7.15 14.55
N SER A 155 -8.87 6.65 14.60
CA SER A 155 -9.16 5.27 14.24
C SER A 155 -9.12 5.04 12.73
N TYR A 156 -8.94 3.79 12.33
CA TYR A 156 -8.92 3.35 10.94
C TYR A 156 -10.17 3.81 10.17
N SER A 157 -11.39 3.59 10.72
CA SER A 157 -12.63 3.95 10.04
C SER A 157 -12.80 5.46 9.86
N SER A 158 -12.43 6.26 10.88
CA SER A 158 -12.46 7.71 10.78
C SER A 158 -11.46 8.23 9.75
N CYS A 159 -10.28 7.58 9.66
CA CYS A 159 -9.22 7.91 8.75
C CYS A 159 -9.64 7.73 7.29
N TRP A 160 -9.99 6.50 6.89
CA TRP A 160 -10.36 6.27 5.50
C TRP A 160 -11.66 7.00 5.10
N SER A 161 -12.61 7.17 6.03
CA SER A 161 -13.81 7.98 5.79
C SER A 161 -13.48 9.44 5.48
N TRP A 162 -12.55 10.04 6.23
CA TRP A 162 -12.10 11.41 5.98
C TRP A 162 -11.34 11.54 4.67
N LEU A 163 -10.41 10.61 4.40
CA LEU A 163 -9.57 10.62 3.20
C LEU A 163 -10.35 10.32 1.90
N THR A 164 -11.54 9.72 2.01
CA THR A 164 -12.46 9.51 0.87
C THR A 164 -13.53 10.59 0.74
N ASN A 165 -13.61 11.53 1.67
CA ASN A 165 -14.52 12.66 1.60
C ASN A 165 -13.93 13.77 0.72
N SER A 166 -14.66 14.25 -0.28
CA SER A 166 -14.21 15.35 -1.16
C SER A 166 -13.92 16.64 -0.41
N ALA A 167 -14.59 16.89 0.71
CA ALA A 167 -14.39 18.08 1.53
C ALA A 167 -13.05 18.07 2.30
N SER A 168 -12.36 16.92 2.42
CA SER A 168 -11.09 16.85 3.13
C SER A 168 -9.96 17.53 2.37
N GLY A 169 -9.98 17.49 1.02
CA GLY A 169 -8.92 18.01 0.17
C GLY A 169 -7.58 17.28 0.32
N VAL A 170 -7.59 16.11 0.97
CA VAL A 170 -6.41 15.24 1.20
C VAL A 170 -6.78 13.78 0.93
N SER A 171 -5.76 12.94 0.75
CA SER A 171 -5.93 11.50 0.57
C SER A 171 -4.66 10.76 1.00
N ALA A 172 -4.69 9.43 1.01
CA ALA A 172 -3.53 8.56 0.98
C ALA A 172 -3.78 7.43 -0.01
N HIS A 173 -2.75 6.66 -0.36
CA HIS A 173 -2.95 5.51 -1.23
C HIS A 173 -3.56 4.34 -0.46
N TYR A 174 -3.10 4.14 0.78
CA TYR A 174 -3.54 3.04 1.64
C TYR A 174 -3.80 3.49 3.07
N VAL A 175 -4.66 2.74 3.76
CA VAL A 175 -4.86 2.82 5.21
C VAL A 175 -4.82 1.41 5.78
N VAL A 176 -3.99 1.18 6.81
CA VAL A 176 -3.88 -0.08 7.55
C VAL A 176 -4.57 0.07 8.91
N ASN A 177 -5.42 -0.90 9.29
CA ASN A 177 -6.09 -0.83 10.57
C ASN A 177 -5.15 -1.15 11.75
N GLU A 178 -5.59 -0.86 12.96
CA GLU A 178 -4.79 -0.99 14.19
C GLU A 178 -4.30 -2.42 14.43
N SER A 179 -5.08 -3.43 14.06
CA SER A 179 -4.71 -4.84 14.25
C SER A 179 -3.92 -5.45 13.08
N GLY A 180 -3.91 -4.78 11.91
CA GLY A 180 -3.36 -5.31 10.67
C GLY A 180 -4.28 -6.30 9.95
N SER A 181 -5.51 -6.52 10.45
CA SER A 181 -6.46 -7.47 9.84
C SER A 181 -7.12 -6.94 8.56
N GLU A 182 -7.03 -5.63 8.31
CA GLU A 182 -7.65 -4.98 7.17
C GLU A 182 -6.78 -3.85 6.62
N VAL A 183 -6.73 -3.75 5.30
CA VAL A 183 -6.08 -2.67 4.55
C VAL A 183 -7.09 -2.09 3.57
N SER A 184 -7.26 -0.78 3.56
CA SER A 184 -8.00 -0.07 2.51
C SER A 184 -7.04 0.51 1.49
N GLN A 185 -7.38 0.43 0.20
CA GLN A 185 -6.77 1.24 -0.84
C GLN A 185 -7.73 2.33 -1.28
N LEU A 186 -7.27 3.59 -1.26
CA LEU A 186 -8.09 4.76 -1.55
C LEU A 186 -7.73 5.44 -2.87
N VAL A 187 -6.46 5.40 -3.25
CA VAL A 187 -5.94 5.98 -4.49
C VAL A 187 -5.05 4.94 -5.19
N ARG A 188 -5.12 4.87 -6.50
CA ARG A 188 -4.24 4.02 -7.29
C ARG A 188 -2.78 4.44 -7.14
N GLU A 189 -1.86 3.48 -7.09
CA GLU A 189 -0.42 3.77 -7.02
C GLU A 189 0.08 4.60 -8.22
N ALA A 190 -0.51 4.37 -9.40
CA ALA A 190 -0.24 5.14 -10.61
C ALA A 190 -0.76 6.59 -10.55
N SER A 191 -1.59 6.94 -9.57
CA SER A 191 -2.14 8.27 -9.37
C SER A 191 -1.38 9.02 -8.28
N ARG A 192 -1.47 10.34 -8.29
CA ARG A 192 -0.87 11.21 -7.28
C ARG A 192 -1.86 11.41 -6.14
N GLY A 193 -1.67 10.73 -5.02
CA GLY A 193 -2.37 11.01 -3.76
C GLY A 193 -1.91 12.34 -3.14
N TRP A 194 -2.75 12.93 -2.28
CA TRP A 194 -2.48 14.22 -1.62
C TRP A 194 -2.23 13.99 -0.13
N HIS A 195 -1.13 13.29 0.21
CA HIS A 195 -0.82 12.85 1.58
C HIS A 195 0.34 13.60 2.24
N ILE A 196 1.17 14.33 1.47
CA ILE A 196 2.33 15.04 2.01
C ILE A 196 2.46 16.41 1.37
N GLY A 197 2.41 17.48 2.18
CA GLY A 197 2.54 18.85 1.71
C GLY A 197 3.98 19.34 1.52
N ALA A 198 4.98 18.45 1.57
CA ALA A 198 6.38 18.82 1.48
C ALA A 198 6.85 19.03 0.02
N THR A 199 7.74 19.98 -0.15
CA THR A 199 8.69 20.03 -1.25
C THR A 199 9.94 19.27 -0.82
N TYR A 200 10.44 18.35 -1.63
CA TYR A 200 11.53 17.47 -1.25
C TYR A 200 12.84 18.24 -1.05
N ASP A 201 13.51 17.93 0.04
CA ASP A 201 14.87 18.38 0.38
C ASP A 201 15.70 17.17 0.80
N CYS A 202 16.67 16.77 -0.01
CA CYS A 202 17.53 15.63 0.29
C CYS A 202 18.38 15.84 1.55
N GLY A 203 18.62 17.07 1.99
CA GLY A 203 19.29 17.37 3.25
C GLY A 203 18.57 16.80 4.46
N LEU A 204 17.23 16.71 4.41
CA LEU A 204 16.41 16.04 5.43
C LEU A 204 16.44 14.51 5.31
N ASN A 205 16.91 13.97 4.19
CA ASN A 205 16.87 12.55 3.88
C ASN A 205 18.26 11.93 3.60
N GLY A 206 19.26 12.34 4.36
CA GLY A 206 20.62 11.76 4.29
C GLY A 206 21.32 11.96 2.95
N SER A 207 21.02 13.05 2.26
CA SER A 207 21.55 13.41 0.93
C SER A 207 21.24 12.33 -0.14
N LYS A 208 20.09 11.66 -0.02
CA LYS A 208 19.60 10.70 -1.02
C LYS A 208 18.66 11.40 -2.00
N GLU A 209 18.61 10.89 -3.23
CA GLU A 209 17.71 11.36 -4.30
C GLU A 209 17.73 12.90 -4.50
N CYS A 210 18.91 13.54 -4.40
CA CYS A 210 19.03 15.01 -4.48
C CYS A 210 18.60 15.59 -5.83
N TRP A 211 18.45 14.78 -6.85
CA TRP A 211 17.87 15.17 -8.13
C TRP A 211 16.36 15.50 -8.04
N LEU A 212 15.68 15.09 -6.95
CA LEU A 212 14.29 15.42 -6.63
C LEU A 212 14.15 16.73 -5.82
N ASN A 213 15.24 17.41 -5.44
CA ASN A 213 15.16 18.67 -4.70
C ASN A 213 14.27 19.70 -5.40
N GLY A 214 13.36 20.29 -4.65
CA GLY A 214 12.40 21.25 -5.18
C GLY A 214 11.14 20.61 -5.81
N VAL A 215 11.06 19.28 -5.93
CA VAL A 215 9.89 18.57 -6.43
C VAL A 215 8.90 18.34 -5.30
N SER A 216 7.59 18.49 -5.57
CA SER A 216 6.54 18.12 -4.60
C SER A 216 6.62 16.62 -4.27
N ALA A 217 6.72 16.29 -2.98
CA ALA A 217 6.86 14.91 -2.55
C ALA A 217 5.67 14.01 -2.98
N ASN A 218 4.46 14.55 -3.08
CA ASN A 218 3.31 13.81 -3.62
C ASN A 218 3.52 13.29 -5.05
N HIS A 219 4.46 13.83 -5.83
CA HIS A 219 4.65 13.43 -7.22
C HIS A 219 5.23 12.01 -7.33
N PHE A 220 6.16 11.67 -6.45
CA PHE A 220 6.97 10.43 -6.53
C PHE A 220 6.83 9.54 -5.29
N THR A 221 5.83 9.78 -4.43
CA THR A 221 5.64 8.98 -3.22
C THR A 221 4.31 8.25 -3.19
N ILE A 222 4.25 7.14 -2.45
CA ILE A 222 3.05 6.39 -2.10
C ILE A 222 2.87 6.51 -0.58
N GLY A 223 1.73 7.04 -0.12
CA GLY A 223 1.45 7.23 1.30
C GLY A 223 0.66 6.07 1.88
N ILE A 224 1.09 5.57 3.05
CA ILE A 224 0.40 4.57 3.85
C ILE A 224 0.06 5.18 5.20
N GLU A 225 -1.22 5.32 5.48
CA GLU A 225 -1.75 5.71 6.79
C GLU A 225 -1.94 4.50 7.70
N HIS A 226 -1.83 4.71 9.00
CA HIS A 226 -2.03 3.67 10.01
C HIS A 226 -3.01 4.15 11.06
N GLY A 227 -4.06 3.38 11.32
CA GLY A 227 -4.98 3.66 12.43
C GLY A 227 -4.18 3.75 13.74
N GLY A 228 -4.40 4.82 14.49
CA GLY A 228 -3.63 5.15 15.70
C GLY A 228 -3.08 6.55 15.72
N TYR A 229 -2.11 6.79 16.58
CA TYR A 229 -1.57 8.12 16.89
C TYR A 229 -0.04 8.11 16.90
N ALA A 230 0.59 9.18 16.43
CA ALA A 230 2.05 9.38 16.49
C ALA A 230 2.59 9.37 17.93
N SER A 231 1.75 9.75 18.92
CA SER A 231 2.11 9.80 20.33
C SER A 231 2.01 8.45 21.05
N GLN A 232 1.47 7.39 20.42
CA GLN A 232 1.30 6.10 21.08
C GLN A 232 2.64 5.45 21.47
N SER A 233 2.65 4.74 22.59
CA SER A 233 3.87 4.14 23.13
C SER A 233 4.39 2.93 22.35
N SER A 234 3.52 2.27 21.57
CA SER A 234 3.86 1.11 20.74
C SER A 234 2.85 0.93 19.61
N PHE A 235 3.25 0.20 18.58
CA PHE A 235 2.40 -0.19 17.47
C PHE A 235 2.13 -1.69 17.51
N PRO A 236 0.87 -2.14 17.31
CA PRO A 236 0.53 -3.56 17.31
C PRO A 236 1.34 -4.34 16.28
N ALA A 237 1.85 -5.51 16.69
CA ALA A 237 2.69 -6.33 15.81
C ALA A 237 1.98 -6.74 14.51
N GLY A 238 0.66 -6.97 14.55
CA GLY A 238 -0.16 -7.27 13.37
C GLY A 238 -0.23 -6.10 12.38
N GLN A 239 -0.34 -4.85 12.90
CA GLN A 239 -0.33 -3.65 12.06
C GLN A 239 1.01 -3.47 11.35
N ILE A 240 2.12 -3.60 12.09
CA ILE A 240 3.48 -3.56 11.52
C ILE A 240 3.68 -4.66 10.48
N ASP A 241 3.16 -5.85 10.73
CA ASP A 241 3.27 -6.99 9.83
C ASP A 241 2.50 -6.77 8.51
N ALA A 242 1.24 -6.36 8.61
CA ALA A 242 0.40 -6.05 7.44
C ALA A 242 0.97 -4.90 6.61
N SER A 243 1.43 -3.83 7.28
CA SER A 243 2.07 -2.70 6.62
C SER A 243 3.39 -3.09 5.93
N ALA A 244 4.20 -3.97 6.54
CA ALA A 244 5.44 -4.45 5.94
C ALA A 244 5.19 -5.32 4.68
N LYS A 245 4.15 -6.15 4.68
CA LYS A 245 3.71 -6.91 3.50
C LYS A 245 3.23 -5.99 2.38
N LEU A 246 2.40 -4.99 2.72
CA LEU A 246 1.96 -3.96 1.79
C LEU A 246 3.14 -3.17 1.22
N SER A 247 4.05 -2.69 2.06
CA SER A 247 5.24 -1.95 1.60
C SER A 247 6.17 -2.79 0.73
N CYS A 248 6.25 -4.09 0.97
CA CYS A 248 6.97 -5.01 0.09
C CYS A 248 6.29 -5.10 -1.28
N ASP A 249 4.97 -5.23 -1.34
CA ASP A 249 4.21 -5.29 -2.59
C ASP A 249 4.40 -4.01 -3.41
N ILE A 250 4.18 -2.86 -2.79
CA ILE A 250 4.40 -1.53 -3.40
C ILE A 250 5.85 -1.38 -3.91
N ALA A 251 6.83 -1.74 -3.07
CA ALA A 251 8.26 -1.60 -3.41
C ALA A 251 8.66 -2.52 -4.56
N ARG A 252 8.09 -3.72 -4.66
CA ARG A 252 8.30 -4.65 -5.76
C ARG A 252 7.70 -4.10 -7.07
N ASP A 253 6.45 -3.64 -7.02
CA ASP A 253 5.69 -3.24 -8.21
C ASP A 253 6.16 -1.90 -8.78
N ASN A 254 6.76 -1.04 -7.94
CA ASN A 254 7.30 0.27 -8.32
C ASN A 254 8.83 0.35 -8.29
N ALA A 255 9.53 -0.78 -8.08
CA ALA A 255 11.01 -0.84 -8.00
C ALA A 255 11.62 0.08 -6.92
N ILE A 256 10.91 0.31 -5.80
CA ILE A 256 11.38 1.18 -4.71
C ILE A 256 12.46 0.45 -3.89
N ILE A 257 13.55 1.14 -3.58
CA ILE A 257 14.62 0.63 -2.72
C ILE A 257 14.09 0.44 -1.29
N LYS A 258 14.32 -0.72 -0.71
CA LYS A 258 13.78 -1.13 0.59
C LYS A 258 14.75 -0.79 1.73
N ASP A 259 15.00 0.49 1.90
CA ASP A 259 15.86 1.03 2.96
C ASP A 259 15.18 2.18 3.74
N SER A 260 15.87 2.69 4.75
CA SER A 260 15.37 3.78 5.60
C SER A 260 15.43 5.17 4.96
N TYR A 261 15.78 5.28 3.69
CA TYR A 261 15.79 6.52 2.91
C TYR A 261 14.72 6.57 1.83
N HIS A 262 14.17 5.40 1.46
CA HIS A 262 13.09 5.28 0.48
C HIS A 262 11.76 4.83 1.11
N ILE A 263 11.81 4.35 2.37
CA ILE A 263 10.63 4.08 3.19
C ILE A 263 10.81 4.91 4.46
N VAL A 264 10.11 6.04 4.53
CA VAL A 264 10.43 7.12 5.48
C VAL A 264 9.20 7.66 6.21
N ALA A 265 9.45 8.30 7.37
CA ALA A 265 8.42 9.00 8.12
C ALA A 265 7.95 10.27 7.37
N HIS A 266 6.67 10.62 7.49
CA HIS A 266 6.17 11.92 7.08
C HIS A 266 6.93 13.05 7.80
N GLY A 267 7.05 12.94 9.14
CA GLY A 267 7.78 13.92 9.94
C GLY A 267 9.26 14.11 9.56
N ARG A 268 9.88 13.14 8.87
CA ARG A 268 11.24 13.29 8.36
C ARG A 268 11.34 14.28 7.20
N LEU A 269 10.38 14.24 6.27
CA LEU A 269 10.38 15.13 5.10
C LEU A 269 9.66 16.45 5.35
N GLN A 270 8.88 16.57 6.44
CA GLN A 270 8.12 17.75 6.81
C GLN A 270 8.24 18.07 8.32
N PRO A 271 9.45 18.18 8.89
CA PRO A 271 9.66 18.21 10.34
C PRO A 271 9.07 19.45 11.04
N ALA A 272 8.85 20.54 10.32
CA ALA A 272 8.30 21.77 10.90
C ALA A 272 6.84 21.64 11.36
N THR A 273 6.07 20.70 10.81
CA THR A 273 4.61 20.60 11.04
C THR A 273 4.10 19.17 11.21
N ARG A 274 4.96 18.17 11.13
CA ARG A 274 4.59 16.76 11.21
C ARG A 274 5.54 15.98 12.12
N THR A 275 4.99 15.03 12.84
CA THR A 275 5.73 14.12 13.73
C THR A 275 5.46 12.65 13.43
N ASP A 276 4.46 12.35 12.61
CA ASP A 276 4.03 11.00 12.28
C ASP A 276 5.08 10.21 11.45
N PRO A 277 5.16 8.90 11.66
CA PRO A 277 4.37 8.04 12.54
C PRO A 277 4.77 8.08 14.01
N GLY A 278 5.63 9.00 14.43
CA GLY A 278 6.10 9.19 15.80
C GLY A 278 7.37 8.43 16.15
N PRO A 279 7.95 8.73 17.34
CA PRO A 279 9.26 8.21 17.75
C PRO A 279 9.25 6.70 18.06
N ASN A 280 8.08 6.14 18.36
CA ASN A 280 7.94 4.73 18.77
C ASN A 280 7.65 3.79 17.58
N TRP A 281 7.61 4.30 16.33
CA TRP A 281 7.52 3.42 15.16
C TRP A 281 8.77 2.53 15.08
N PRO A 282 8.61 1.20 14.99
CA PRO A 282 9.74 0.26 15.11
C PRO A 282 10.52 0.13 13.79
N TRP A 283 11.17 1.19 13.33
CA TRP A 283 11.84 1.30 12.02
C TRP A 283 12.75 0.12 11.67
N SER A 284 13.63 -0.28 12.59
CA SER A 284 14.56 -1.40 12.33
C SER A 284 13.81 -2.71 12.06
N THR A 285 12.83 -3.03 12.91
CA THR A 285 11.97 -4.20 12.74
C THR A 285 11.13 -4.11 11.47
N TYR A 286 10.59 -2.91 11.17
CA TYR A 286 9.75 -2.68 10.00
C TYR A 286 10.52 -2.90 8.69
N ILE A 287 11.68 -2.27 8.51
CA ILE A 287 12.55 -2.44 7.34
C ILE A 287 13.03 -3.90 7.22
N SER A 288 13.39 -4.54 8.35
CA SER A 288 13.76 -5.95 8.36
C SER A 288 12.63 -6.86 7.90
N LYS A 289 11.38 -6.61 8.34
CA LYS A 289 10.21 -7.35 7.88
C LYS A 289 9.93 -7.13 6.39
N ILE A 290 10.00 -5.89 5.90
CA ILE A 290 9.84 -5.60 4.47
C ILE A 290 10.87 -6.39 3.65
N ASN A 291 12.13 -6.34 4.01
CA ASN A 291 13.19 -7.10 3.33
C ASN A 291 12.97 -8.61 3.44
N SER A 292 12.49 -9.11 4.59
CA SER A 292 12.13 -10.51 4.77
C SER A 292 10.97 -10.93 3.84
N TYR A 293 9.91 -10.14 3.74
CA TYR A 293 8.79 -10.42 2.84
C TYR A 293 9.16 -10.26 1.38
N CYS A 294 9.99 -9.28 1.04
CA CYS A 294 10.51 -9.05 -0.30
C CYS A 294 11.65 -10.00 -0.68
N GLY A 295 12.39 -10.51 0.29
CA GLY A 295 13.49 -11.46 0.08
C GLY A 295 13.06 -12.92 0.29
N ALA A 296 12.01 -13.13 1.08
CA ALA A 296 11.39 -14.43 1.28
C ALA A 296 10.23 -14.58 0.32
N THR A 297 10.51 -15.21 -0.81
CA THR A 297 9.53 -15.82 -1.70
C THR A 297 8.62 -14.87 -2.50
N THR A 298 8.84 -14.86 -3.79
CA THR A 298 7.77 -15.01 -4.77
C THR A 298 6.51 -15.55 -4.10
N PRO A 299 5.30 -14.93 -4.22
CA PRO A 299 4.05 -15.53 -3.76
C PRO A 299 4.05 -17.01 -4.10
N ALA A 300 3.55 -17.88 -3.23
CA ALA A 300 3.63 -19.33 -3.43
C ALA A 300 3.13 -19.67 -4.84
N GLY A 301 4.09 -19.93 -5.75
CA GLY A 301 3.81 -20.18 -7.15
C GLY A 301 4.25 -19.12 -8.17
N GLU A 302 4.71 -17.93 -7.78
CA GLU A 302 5.29 -16.96 -8.74
C GLU A 302 6.73 -17.36 -9.09
N ILE A 303 7.12 -17.19 -10.35
CA ILE A 303 8.48 -17.44 -10.84
C ILE A 303 8.92 -16.20 -11.60
N ILE A 304 10.02 -15.60 -11.17
CA ILE A 304 10.65 -14.48 -11.88
C ILE A 304 11.88 -15.02 -12.63
N ILE A 305 11.97 -14.65 -13.90
CA ILE A 305 13.10 -14.95 -14.75
C ILE A 305 13.76 -13.62 -15.12
N ASP A 306 14.88 -13.32 -14.48
CA ASP A 306 15.71 -12.15 -14.74
C ASP A 306 16.65 -12.44 -15.91
N SER A 307 16.92 -11.45 -16.74
CA SER A 307 17.92 -11.55 -17.80
C SER A 307 19.34 -11.69 -17.26
N ASN A 308 19.60 -11.30 -16.00
CA ASN A 308 20.81 -11.67 -15.30
C ASN A 308 20.64 -13.02 -14.59
N SER A 309 21.25 -14.06 -15.14
CA SER A 309 21.12 -15.42 -14.63
C SER A 309 21.54 -15.60 -13.16
N ALA A 310 22.38 -14.70 -12.61
CA ALA A 310 22.77 -14.74 -11.20
C ALA A 310 21.61 -14.43 -10.24
N ASN A 311 20.56 -13.78 -10.73
CA ASN A 311 19.35 -13.45 -9.95
C ASN A 311 18.29 -14.57 -10.00
N ASN A 312 18.51 -15.62 -10.78
CA ASN A 312 17.54 -16.69 -11.00
C ASN A 312 17.77 -17.90 -10.07
N ASP A 313 16.70 -18.47 -9.55
CA ASP A 313 16.73 -19.84 -9.02
C ASP A 313 16.86 -20.83 -10.19
N ALA A 314 18.07 -21.32 -10.45
CA ALA A 314 18.39 -22.18 -11.59
C ALA A 314 17.56 -23.48 -11.63
N SER A 315 16.91 -23.89 -10.53
CA SER A 315 16.01 -25.03 -10.47
C SER A 315 14.63 -24.73 -11.10
N LYS A 316 14.26 -23.42 -11.22
CA LYS A 316 12.94 -22.98 -11.66
C LYS A 316 12.95 -21.94 -12.78
N ALA A 317 14.06 -21.22 -12.95
CA ALA A 317 14.15 -20.09 -13.88
C ALA A 317 15.51 -20.08 -14.60
N ARG A 318 15.48 -19.84 -15.93
CA ARG A 318 16.70 -19.73 -16.77
C ARG A 318 16.49 -18.68 -17.82
N PHE A 319 17.55 -17.94 -18.12
CA PHE A 319 17.57 -16.97 -19.21
C PHE A 319 18.68 -17.32 -20.22
N SER A 320 18.39 -17.15 -21.48
CA SER A 320 19.37 -17.31 -22.58
C SER A 320 19.02 -16.43 -23.76
N THR A 321 20.02 -16.14 -24.59
CA THR A 321 19.85 -15.39 -25.83
C THR A 321 20.39 -16.19 -27.02
N ALA A 322 19.69 -16.13 -28.14
CA ALA A 322 20.18 -16.64 -29.43
C ALA A 322 20.66 -15.48 -30.30
N GLY A 323 21.85 -15.64 -30.91
CA GLY A 323 22.47 -14.58 -31.73
C GLY A 323 23.04 -13.41 -30.89
N ALA A 324 23.20 -12.27 -31.55
CA ALA A 324 23.82 -11.09 -30.94
C ALA A 324 22.83 -10.28 -30.12
N TRP A 325 23.01 -10.31 -28.79
CA TRP A 325 22.35 -9.44 -27.82
C TRP A 325 23.41 -8.70 -27.01
N THR A 326 23.15 -7.46 -26.68
CA THR A 326 24.07 -6.58 -25.95
C THR A 326 23.53 -6.32 -24.54
N ALA A 327 24.37 -6.43 -23.51
CA ALA A 327 24.00 -6.05 -22.14
C ALA A 327 23.86 -4.53 -22.02
N GLY A 328 22.91 -4.07 -21.21
CA GLY A 328 22.63 -2.66 -20.93
C GLY A 328 22.28 -2.41 -19.47
N TYR A 329 22.51 -1.16 -19.03
CA TYR A 329 22.39 -0.77 -17.61
C TYR A 329 21.73 0.61 -17.46
N SER A 330 20.93 1.06 -18.43
CA SER A 330 20.17 2.31 -18.27
C SER A 330 19.11 2.17 -17.19
N ALA A 331 18.89 3.19 -16.39
CA ALA A 331 17.95 3.19 -15.26
C ALA A 331 16.55 2.67 -15.64
N GLY A 332 15.89 2.02 -14.69
CA GLY A 332 14.55 1.44 -14.87
C GLY A 332 14.54 -0.06 -15.19
N TYR A 333 15.69 -0.75 -15.16
CA TYR A 333 15.75 -2.21 -15.30
C TYR A 333 15.29 -2.92 -14.01
N TYR A 334 14.91 -4.18 -14.16
CA TYR A 334 14.68 -5.12 -13.07
C TYR A 334 16.01 -5.75 -12.63
N GLY A 335 16.20 -5.97 -11.35
CA GLY A 335 17.40 -6.64 -10.84
C GLY A 335 18.70 -5.89 -11.13
N SER A 336 19.53 -6.39 -12.04
CA SER A 336 20.90 -5.90 -12.25
C SER A 336 21.31 -5.68 -13.71
N GLY A 337 20.36 -5.27 -14.55
CA GLY A 337 20.60 -4.96 -15.96
C GLY A 337 19.67 -5.69 -16.91
N TYR A 338 19.85 -5.50 -18.20
CA TYR A 338 19.02 -6.08 -19.24
C TYR A 338 19.86 -6.41 -20.49
N TYR A 339 19.25 -7.15 -21.45
CA TYR A 339 19.80 -7.32 -22.79
C TYR A 339 18.94 -6.61 -23.82
N TYR A 340 19.56 -6.13 -24.90
CA TYR A 340 18.84 -5.58 -26.04
C TYR A 340 19.46 -6.05 -27.36
N ALA A 341 18.64 -6.07 -28.41
CA ALA A 341 19.09 -6.40 -29.75
C ALA A 341 18.32 -5.59 -30.79
N ALA A 342 18.97 -5.29 -31.92
CA ALA A 342 18.31 -4.67 -33.06
C ALA A 342 17.19 -5.58 -33.59
N THR A 343 16.07 -4.95 -34.00
CA THR A 343 14.98 -5.64 -34.68
C THR A 343 15.43 -6.08 -36.07
N GLU A 344 15.21 -7.36 -36.36
CA GLU A 344 15.69 -8.00 -37.60
C GLU A 344 14.82 -9.22 -37.90
N ALA A 345 14.58 -9.53 -39.18
CA ALA A 345 13.75 -10.67 -39.59
C ALA A 345 14.50 -12.02 -39.43
N ILE A 346 14.98 -12.31 -38.22
CA ILE A 346 15.68 -13.55 -37.89
C ILE A 346 15.11 -14.22 -36.62
N SER A 347 15.24 -15.56 -36.55
CA SER A 347 14.86 -16.34 -35.39
C SER A 347 16.03 -16.41 -34.40
N ALA A 348 16.24 -15.32 -33.66
CA ALA A 348 17.28 -15.18 -32.62
C ALA A 348 16.73 -14.52 -31.36
N PRO A 349 15.80 -15.18 -30.65
CA PRO A 349 15.09 -14.61 -29.50
C PRO A 349 15.95 -14.54 -28.23
N ALA A 350 15.53 -13.68 -27.30
CA ALA A 350 15.80 -13.86 -25.88
C ALA A 350 14.76 -14.82 -25.29
N THR A 351 15.18 -15.77 -24.48
CA THR A 351 14.34 -16.85 -23.95
C THR A 351 14.36 -16.84 -22.43
N PHE A 352 13.19 -16.74 -21.85
CA PHE A 352 12.91 -16.83 -20.42
C PHE A 352 12.25 -18.18 -20.15
N GLU A 353 12.95 -19.12 -19.54
CA GLU A 353 12.47 -20.47 -19.24
C GLU A 353 12.07 -20.57 -17.78
N PHE A 354 10.97 -21.27 -17.50
CA PHE A 354 10.47 -21.54 -16.16
C PHE A 354 9.93 -22.95 -16.02
N TYR A 355 10.13 -23.53 -14.84
CA TYR A 355 9.71 -24.89 -14.53
C TYR A 355 8.40 -24.93 -13.74
N LEU A 356 7.44 -25.73 -14.17
CA LEU A 356 6.21 -26.02 -13.44
C LEU A 356 6.16 -27.51 -13.08
N PRO A 357 5.93 -27.87 -11.81
CA PRO A 357 5.83 -29.28 -11.41
C PRO A 357 4.56 -29.97 -11.91
N THR A 358 3.51 -29.19 -12.20
CA THR A 358 2.21 -29.66 -12.72
C THR A 358 1.69 -28.70 -13.80
N ALA A 359 0.77 -29.17 -14.65
CA ALA A 359 0.11 -28.30 -15.62
C ALA A 359 -0.74 -27.24 -14.89
N GLN A 360 -0.63 -25.97 -15.30
CA GLN A 360 -1.28 -24.83 -14.65
C GLN A 360 -1.58 -23.73 -15.66
N THR A 361 -2.67 -23.00 -15.41
CA THR A 361 -2.92 -21.70 -16.06
C THR A 361 -2.23 -20.60 -15.25
N ARG A 362 -1.40 -19.79 -15.90
CA ARG A 362 -0.58 -18.75 -15.27
C ARG A 362 -0.68 -17.44 -16.02
N THR A 363 -0.66 -16.34 -15.29
CA THR A 363 -0.51 -14.99 -15.85
C THR A 363 0.97 -14.70 -16.04
N VAL A 364 1.32 -14.16 -17.21
CA VAL A 364 2.68 -13.76 -17.58
C VAL A 364 2.75 -12.26 -17.68
N ASP A 365 3.73 -11.66 -17.01
CA ASP A 365 4.06 -10.24 -17.09
C ASP A 365 5.48 -10.08 -17.62
N ALA A 366 5.81 -8.93 -18.24
CA ALA A 366 7.17 -8.56 -18.63
C ALA A 366 7.56 -7.20 -18.06
N TRP A 367 8.85 -7.04 -17.86
CA TRP A 367 9.50 -5.77 -17.48
C TRP A 367 10.49 -5.38 -18.57
N TRP A 368 10.61 -4.09 -18.86
CA TRP A 368 11.61 -3.54 -19.79
C TRP A 368 11.96 -2.09 -19.46
N VAL A 369 13.08 -1.62 -19.98
CA VAL A 369 13.46 -0.22 -19.95
C VAL A 369 12.88 0.50 -21.16
N ALA A 370 11.92 1.41 -20.95
CA ALA A 370 11.30 2.16 -22.04
C ALA A 370 12.26 3.17 -22.68
N GLY A 371 11.99 3.51 -23.95
CA GLY A 371 12.74 4.53 -24.68
C GLY A 371 12.28 4.66 -26.13
N THR A 372 12.47 5.84 -26.72
CA THR A 372 11.94 6.18 -28.05
C THR A 372 12.48 5.32 -29.20
N ASN A 373 13.67 4.74 -29.03
CA ASN A 373 14.28 3.84 -30.01
C ASN A 373 13.90 2.36 -29.82
N ARG A 374 12.98 2.05 -28.88
CA ARG A 374 12.49 0.69 -28.65
C ARG A 374 11.39 0.35 -29.67
N SER A 375 11.17 -0.95 -29.89
CA SER A 375 10.08 -1.40 -30.76
C SER A 375 8.72 -1.08 -30.15
N ALA A 376 7.84 -0.48 -30.93
CA ALA A 376 6.42 -0.30 -30.56
C ALA A 376 5.60 -1.59 -30.72
N THR A 377 6.19 -2.66 -31.26
CA THR A 377 5.53 -3.94 -31.57
C THR A 377 6.42 -5.13 -31.18
N ALA A 378 7.08 -5.08 -30.02
CA ALA A 378 7.96 -6.14 -29.53
C ALA A 378 7.16 -7.43 -29.24
N PRO A 379 7.41 -8.55 -29.97
CA PRO A 379 6.60 -9.76 -29.85
C PRO A 379 7.09 -10.62 -28.70
N PHE A 380 6.22 -10.90 -27.73
CA PHE A 380 6.41 -11.94 -26.72
C PHE A 380 5.56 -13.17 -27.09
N ILE A 381 6.16 -14.35 -27.06
CA ILE A 381 5.56 -15.60 -27.47
C ILE A 381 5.73 -16.62 -26.35
N ALA A 382 4.63 -17.15 -25.83
CA ALA A 382 4.61 -18.16 -24.79
C ALA A 382 4.51 -19.57 -25.39
N TYR A 383 5.34 -20.48 -24.90
CA TYR A 383 5.36 -21.90 -25.30
C TYR A 383 5.25 -22.79 -24.06
N ASN A 384 4.49 -23.87 -24.16
CA ASN A 384 4.44 -24.89 -23.12
C ASN A 384 5.68 -25.82 -23.18
N ALA A 385 5.79 -26.75 -22.21
CA ALA A 385 6.93 -27.65 -22.11
C ALA A 385 7.06 -28.66 -23.28
N SER A 386 6.01 -28.87 -24.09
CA SER A 386 6.09 -29.64 -25.31
C SER A 386 6.57 -28.83 -26.52
N GLY A 387 6.80 -27.53 -26.35
CA GLY A 387 7.21 -26.61 -27.42
C GLY A 387 6.06 -26.05 -28.24
N ALA A 388 4.81 -26.34 -27.90
CA ALA A 388 3.65 -25.75 -28.56
C ALA A 388 3.46 -24.29 -28.11
N GLU A 389 3.20 -23.38 -29.07
CA GLU A 389 2.82 -22.01 -28.78
C GLU A 389 1.45 -22.00 -28.09
N VAL A 390 1.39 -21.35 -26.90
CA VAL A 390 0.16 -21.23 -26.11
C VAL A 390 -0.38 -19.79 -26.10
N GLY A 391 0.39 -18.84 -26.62
CA GLY A 391 -0.06 -17.47 -26.80
C GLY A 391 1.02 -16.53 -27.30
N ARG A 392 0.57 -15.39 -27.85
CA ARG A 392 1.43 -14.36 -28.41
C ARG A 392 0.83 -12.99 -28.19
N VAL A 393 1.67 -12.00 -27.84
CA VAL A 393 1.28 -10.60 -27.73
C VAL A 393 2.43 -9.71 -28.19
N SER A 394 2.10 -8.58 -28.81
CA SER A 394 3.06 -7.53 -29.11
C SER A 394 2.85 -6.35 -28.17
N VAL A 395 3.94 -5.85 -27.59
CA VAL A 395 3.90 -4.72 -26.65
C VAL A 395 4.69 -3.52 -27.21
N ASN A 396 4.27 -2.33 -26.80
CA ASN A 396 5.00 -1.11 -27.09
C ASN A 396 6.05 -0.87 -26.00
N GLN A 397 7.32 -1.17 -26.31
CA GLN A 397 8.44 -0.95 -25.39
C GLN A 397 8.94 0.50 -25.36
N GLN A 398 8.34 1.42 -26.10
CA GLN A 398 8.63 2.86 -26.00
C GLN A 398 8.01 3.49 -24.75
N THR A 399 7.00 2.84 -24.18
CA THR A 399 6.22 3.30 -23.02
C THR A 399 6.06 2.18 -21.99
N ASN A 400 5.53 2.50 -20.82
CA ASN A 400 5.22 1.54 -19.76
C ASN A 400 6.41 0.70 -19.24
N GLY A 401 7.65 1.14 -19.43
CA GLY A 401 8.83 0.50 -18.85
C GLY A 401 8.98 0.80 -17.37
N GLY A 402 9.90 0.07 -16.70
CA GLY A 402 10.18 0.23 -15.28
C GLY A 402 9.08 -0.31 -14.36
N LYS A 403 8.21 -1.19 -14.87
CA LYS A 403 7.13 -1.85 -14.13
C LYS A 403 6.71 -3.15 -14.78
N TRP A 404 6.00 -4.00 -14.03
CA TRP A 404 5.40 -5.20 -14.60
C TRP A 404 4.20 -4.86 -15.48
N VAL A 405 4.20 -5.37 -16.70
CA VAL A 405 3.12 -5.20 -17.68
C VAL A 405 2.61 -6.58 -18.06
N GLN A 406 1.33 -6.81 -17.89
CA GLN A 406 0.71 -8.10 -18.21
C GLN A 406 0.73 -8.37 -19.71
N LEU A 407 1.28 -9.53 -20.08
CA LEU A 407 1.29 -10.05 -21.45
C LEU A 407 0.04 -10.87 -21.75
N GLY A 408 -0.45 -11.63 -20.79
CA GLY A 408 -1.61 -12.50 -20.92
C GLY A 408 -1.66 -13.62 -19.88
N THR A 409 -2.71 -14.43 -19.96
CA THR A 409 -2.87 -15.63 -19.12
C THR A 409 -2.94 -16.83 -20.05
N TYR A 410 -2.07 -17.83 -19.82
CA TYR A 410 -1.86 -18.96 -20.70
C TYR A 410 -1.87 -20.30 -19.94
N SER A 411 -2.24 -21.38 -20.63
CA SER A 411 -2.19 -22.74 -20.07
C SER A 411 -0.85 -23.41 -20.38
N PHE A 412 -0.07 -23.68 -19.34
CA PHE A 412 1.23 -24.32 -19.42
C PHE A 412 1.17 -25.77 -18.93
N SER A 413 2.03 -26.63 -19.51
CA SER A 413 2.16 -28.02 -19.08
C SER A 413 3.23 -28.18 -17.98
N ALA A 414 3.24 -29.34 -17.31
CA ALA A 414 4.34 -29.69 -16.41
C ALA A 414 5.66 -29.75 -17.17
N GLY A 415 6.75 -29.33 -16.53
CA GLY A 415 8.09 -29.27 -17.11
C GLY A 415 8.57 -27.84 -17.39
N TRP A 416 9.60 -27.71 -18.23
CA TRP A 416 10.20 -26.44 -18.63
C TRP A 416 9.37 -25.78 -19.72
N ASN A 417 8.70 -24.72 -19.40
CA ASN A 417 7.97 -23.83 -20.29
C ASN A 417 8.83 -22.60 -20.61
N LYS A 418 8.46 -21.77 -21.58
CA LYS A 418 9.22 -20.60 -21.92
C LYS A 418 8.38 -19.44 -22.47
N VAL A 419 8.90 -18.23 -22.28
CA VAL A 419 8.47 -17.03 -22.97
C VAL A 419 9.64 -16.51 -23.80
N GLN A 420 9.43 -16.23 -25.09
CA GLN A 420 10.46 -15.71 -25.98
C GLN A 420 10.12 -14.29 -26.40
N LEU A 421 11.09 -13.39 -26.28
CA LEU A 421 11.04 -12.08 -26.94
C LEU A 421 11.70 -12.19 -28.30
N SER A 422 10.92 -12.03 -29.35
CA SER A 422 11.40 -12.10 -30.73
C SER A 422 12.01 -10.77 -31.19
N ARG A 423 13.08 -10.87 -31.99
CA ARG A 423 13.64 -9.74 -32.75
C ARG A 423 12.91 -9.48 -34.07
N TRP A 424 12.08 -10.43 -34.51
CA TRP A 424 11.40 -10.39 -35.78
C TRP A 424 10.16 -9.49 -35.69
N THR A 425 10.40 -8.21 -35.86
CA THR A 425 9.39 -7.14 -35.87
C THR A 425 9.89 -5.98 -36.74
N THR A 426 9.16 -4.86 -36.78
CA THR A 426 9.47 -3.69 -37.61
C THR A 426 10.94 -3.28 -37.47
N PRO A 427 11.73 -3.25 -38.54
CA PRO A 427 13.15 -2.88 -38.53
C PRO A 427 13.40 -1.43 -38.07
N GLY A 428 14.63 -1.16 -37.62
CA GLY A 428 15.09 0.19 -37.26
C GLY A 428 14.93 0.54 -35.77
N TYR A 429 14.53 -0.43 -34.93
CA TYR A 429 14.37 -0.30 -33.52
C TYR A 429 15.22 -1.34 -32.75
N VAL A 430 15.12 -1.36 -31.44
CA VAL A 430 15.64 -2.43 -30.59
C VAL A 430 14.52 -3.05 -29.74
N VAL A 431 14.64 -4.33 -29.41
CA VAL A 431 13.83 -5.01 -28.40
C VAL A 431 14.61 -5.18 -27.12
N MET A 432 13.93 -5.08 -25.97
CA MET A 432 14.50 -5.09 -24.63
C MET A 432 14.07 -6.34 -23.89
N ALA A 433 15.03 -7.21 -23.54
CA ALA A 433 14.87 -8.40 -22.71
C ALA A 433 15.39 -8.11 -21.31
N ASP A 434 14.52 -7.90 -20.34
CA ASP A 434 14.87 -7.53 -18.99
C ASP A 434 14.41 -8.62 -18.02
N ALA A 435 13.13 -8.68 -17.66
CA ALA A 435 12.60 -9.74 -16.84
C ALA A 435 11.20 -10.20 -17.27
N VAL A 436 10.87 -11.46 -16.95
CA VAL A 436 9.54 -12.05 -17.10
C VAL A 436 9.09 -12.60 -15.75
N ARG A 437 7.84 -12.37 -15.40
CA ARG A 437 7.18 -12.89 -14.22
C ARG A 437 6.04 -13.83 -14.61
N VAL A 438 5.97 -14.99 -13.97
CA VAL A 438 4.93 -16.00 -14.13
C VAL A 438 4.24 -16.21 -12.78
N ARG A 439 2.96 -15.80 -12.65
CA ARG A 439 2.19 -15.83 -11.39
C ARG A 439 0.80 -16.45 -11.53
#